data_00115fcc3ff7ecf002bac2c10010530b
#
_entry.id   00115fcc3ff7ecf002bac2c10010530b
#
_cell.length_a   1.000
_cell.length_b   1.000
_cell.length_c   1.000
_cell.angle_alpha   90.00
_cell.angle_beta   90.00
_cell.angle_gamma   90.00
#
_symmetry.space_group_name_H-M   'P 1'
#
loop_
_entity.id
_entity.type
_entity.pdbx_description
1 polymer ?
#
loop_
_entity_poly.entity_id
_entity_poly.type
_entity_poly.pdbx_seq_one_letter_code
_entity_poly.pdbx_strand_id
1 'polypeptide(L)'
;MANNPYEVEHNIKAPAHPPHKRRPDMSSFTSQLHQISRDSPASNAHSHVGPTPVDVAGLYHLVHDQFATLFQDAPTSENRTFLNGLMTELQSDIQAPPDQIPGVRQEYLDSLDRVPKKQLKQDDSCPICAENYLDDPYPLVVELPCHGSHRFDLECVGPWLQSKGSCPMCRKDLTKKKVIEIPKDEEEEEDDVDGLYG
;
A
#
# COMPACT_ATOMS: atom_id res chain seq x y z
N MET A 1 6.86 -31.51 -1.06
CA MET A 1 5.71 -30.75 -0.56
C MET A 1 5.43 -31.27 0.83
N ALA A 2 5.63 -30.47 1.86
CA ALA A 2 5.35 -30.89 3.24
C ALA A 2 3.82 -30.74 3.45
N ASN A 3 3.13 -31.87 3.56
CA ASN A 3 1.70 -31.85 3.93
C ASN A 3 1.60 -31.43 5.39
N ASN A 4 0.91 -30.36 5.64
CA ASN A 4 0.60 -29.91 6.99
C ASN A 4 -0.23 -31.01 7.70
N PRO A 5 0.21 -31.56 8.85
CA PRO A 5 -0.50 -32.64 9.55
C PRO A 5 -1.97 -32.30 9.85
N TYR A 6 -2.26 -31.03 10.14
CA TYR A 6 -3.62 -30.53 10.40
C TYR A 6 -4.55 -30.68 9.20
N GLU A 7 -4.03 -30.41 7.98
CA GLU A 7 -4.82 -30.56 6.74
C GLU A 7 -5.17 -32.02 6.45
N VAL A 8 -4.26 -32.95 6.81
CA VAL A 8 -4.45 -34.38 6.63
C VAL A 8 -5.54 -34.90 7.59
N GLU A 9 -5.49 -34.51 8.88
CA GLU A 9 -6.47 -34.94 9.89
C GLU A 9 -7.88 -34.46 9.62
N HIS A 10 -8.02 -33.23 9.09
CA HIS A 10 -9.32 -32.61 8.84
C HIS A 10 -9.81 -32.74 7.39
N ASN A 11 -9.08 -33.52 6.56
CA ASN A 11 -9.40 -33.72 5.14
C ASN A 11 -9.65 -32.41 4.36
N ILE A 12 -8.93 -31.33 4.73
CA ILE A 12 -9.04 -30.04 4.10
C ILE A 12 -8.32 -30.14 2.74
N LYS A 13 -9.08 -30.24 1.67
CA LYS A 13 -8.54 -30.06 0.33
C LYS A 13 -8.35 -28.56 0.13
N ALA A 14 -7.12 -28.08 0.32
CA ALA A 14 -6.76 -26.75 -0.13
C ALA A 14 -7.15 -26.65 -1.62
N PRO A 15 -7.97 -25.67 -2.04
CA PRO A 15 -8.25 -25.48 -3.44
C PRO A 15 -6.91 -25.31 -4.16
N ALA A 16 -6.71 -26.04 -5.27
CA ALA A 16 -5.53 -25.88 -6.10
C ALA A 16 -5.61 -24.48 -6.78
N HIS A 17 -5.24 -23.44 -6.06
CA HIS A 17 -5.03 -22.14 -6.66
C HIS A 17 -3.77 -22.24 -7.50
N PRO A 18 -3.82 -21.88 -8.79
CA PRO A 18 -2.60 -21.70 -9.54
C PRO A 18 -1.73 -20.69 -8.76
N PRO A 19 -0.45 -20.97 -8.55
CA PRO A 19 0.41 -20.03 -7.85
C PRO A 19 0.34 -18.69 -8.57
N HIS A 20 -0.01 -17.63 -7.85
CA HIS A 20 0.03 -16.26 -8.39
C HIS A 20 1.48 -15.97 -8.73
N LYS A 21 1.83 -16.12 -10.01
CA LYS A 21 3.21 -16.16 -10.47
C LYS A 21 3.90 -14.81 -10.45
N ARG A 22 3.13 -13.71 -10.33
CA ARG A 22 3.67 -12.35 -10.51
C ARG A 22 3.54 -11.42 -9.32
N ARG A 23 2.96 -11.84 -8.22
CA ARG A 23 2.95 -11.03 -7.01
C ARG A 23 4.33 -10.97 -6.39
N PRO A 24 4.85 -9.77 -6.07
CA PRO A 24 6.14 -9.65 -5.40
C PRO A 24 6.08 -10.22 -3.99
N ASP A 25 7.12 -10.95 -3.58
CA ASP A 25 7.29 -11.32 -2.18
C ASP A 25 7.89 -10.14 -1.42
N MET A 26 7.06 -9.44 -0.65
CA MET A 26 7.44 -8.25 0.10
C MET A 26 7.74 -8.53 1.57
N SER A 27 7.93 -9.79 1.97
CA SER A 27 8.20 -10.18 3.36
C SER A 27 9.48 -9.55 3.91
N SER A 28 10.54 -9.49 3.11
CA SER A 28 11.80 -8.83 3.46
C SER A 28 11.64 -7.32 3.62
N PHE A 29 10.90 -6.66 2.72
CA PHE A 29 10.57 -5.25 2.83
C PHE A 29 9.80 -4.93 4.13
N THR A 30 8.75 -5.70 4.40
CA THR A 30 7.92 -5.53 5.61
C THR A 30 8.75 -5.73 6.89
N SER A 31 9.64 -6.71 6.90
CA SER A 31 10.55 -6.97 8.02
C SER A 31 11.52 -5.82 8.24
N GLN A 32 12.13 -5.31 7.18
CA GLN A 32 13.05 -4.17 7.23
C GLN A 32 12.32 -2.90 7.70
N LEU A 33 11.14 -2.62 7.15
CA LEU A 33 10.32 -1.47 7.54
C LEU A 33 9.94 -1.53 9.01
N HIS A 34 9.57 -2.70 9.52
CA HIS A 34 9.27 -2.93 10.93
C HIS A 34 10.49 -2.68 11.82
N GLN A 35 11.66 -3.12 11.41
CA GLN A 35 12.88 -2.92 12.16
C GLN A 35 13.23 -1.43 12.27
N ILE A 36 13.23 -0.71 11.16
CA ILE A 36 13.48 0.72 11.11
C ILE A 36 12.44 1.50 11.94
N SER A 37 11.16 1.09 11.91
CA SER A 37 10.09 1.75 12.66
C SER A 37 10.16 1.47 14.17
N ARG A 38 10.70 0.32 14.60
CA ARG A 38 10.87 -0.04 16.03
C ARG A 38 12.03 0.70 16.67
N ASP A 39 13.05 1.02 15.89
CA ASP A 39 14.21 1.79 16.37
C ASP A 39 13.92 3.30 16.44
N SER A 40 12.69 3.72 16.13
CA SER A 40 12.22 5.10 16.33
C SER A 40 12.16 5.46 17.84
N PRO A 41 12.50 6.70 18.21
CA PRO A 41 12.74 7.13 19.60
C PRO A 41 11.54 7.01 20.55
N ALA A 42 10.36 6.64 20.06
CA ALA A 42 9.17 6.40 20.90
C ALA A 42 9.22 5.06 21.68
N SER A 43 10.09 4.12 21.29
CA SER A 43 10.14 2.78 21.89
C SER A 43 11.32 2.56 22.86
N ASN A 44 12.39 3.38 22.80
CA ASN A 44 13.54 3.24 23.69
C ASN A 44 14.07 4.61 24.15
N ALA A 45 14.05 4.85 25.44
CA ALA A 45 14.49 6.10 26.09
C ALA A 45 16.00 6.43 25.89
N HIS A 46 16.75 5.65 25.13
CA HIS A 46 18.20 5.80 24.96
C HIS A 46 18.72 5.76 23.53
N SER A 47 17.85 5.66 22.50
CA SER A 47 18.28 5.69 21.11
C SER A 47 17.83 6.98 20.42
N HIS A 48 18.79 7.88 20.19
CA HIS A 48 18.58 9.17 19.52
C HIS A 48 18.67 9.08 17.99
N VAL A 49 18.60 7.89 17.40
CA VAL A 49 18.88 7.68 15.99
C VAL A 49 17.61 7.21 15.30
N GLY A 50 16.97 8.11 14.55
CA GLY A 50 15.98 7.75 13.53
C GLY A 50 16.62 6.91 12.43
N PRO A 51 15.85 6.44 11.43
CA PRO A 51 16.39 5.66 10.32
C PRO A 51 17.55 6.41 9.67
N THR A 52 18.67 5.70 9.45
CA THR A 52 19.81 6.31 8.75
C THR A 52 19.52 6.37 7.24
N PRO A 53 20.17 7.28 6.48
CA PRO A 53 20.05 7.29 5.01
C PRO A 53 20.39 5.93 4.36
N VAL A 54 21.28 5.15 4.98
CA VAL A 54 21.62 3.80 4.51
C VAL A 54 20.44 2.83 4.70
N ASP A 55 19.73 2.91 5.81
CA ASP A 55 18.56 2.06 6.07
C ASP A 55 17.44 2.40 5.09
N VAL A 56 17.22 3.68 4.81
CA VAL A 56 16.24 4.16 3.83
C VAL A 56 16.61 3.70 2.42
N ALA A 57 17.88 3.82 2.01
CA ALA A 57 18.35 3.31 0.73
C ALA A 57 18.16 1.79 0.62
N GLY A 58 18.45 1.04 1.69
CA GLY A 58 18.22 -0.40 1.75
C GLY A 58 16.75 -0.77 1.52
N LEU A 59 15.83 -0.03 2.13
CA LEU A 59 14.40 -0.23 1.93
C LEU A 59 13.97 0.00 0.46
N TYR A 60 14.48 1.08 -0.16
CA TYR A 60 14.20 1.36 -1.57
C TYR A 60 14.80 0.30 -2.51
N HIS A 61 15.97 -0.25 -2.19
CA HIS A 61 16.54 -1.38 -2.92
C HIS A 61 15.62 -2.60 -2.93
N LEU A 62 15.02 -2.94 -1.80
CA LEU A 62 14.09 -4.09 -1.73
C LEU A 62 12.88 -3.91 -2.64
N VAL A 63 12.29 -2.70 -2.69
CA VAL A 63 11.17 -2.42 -3.60
C VAL A 63 11.63 -2.42 -5.06
N HIS A 64 12.80 -1.83 -5.34
CA HIS A 64 13.38 -1.80 -6.68
C HIS A 64 13.63 -3.22 -7.22
N ASP A 65 14.20 -4.11 -6.42
CA ASP A 65 14.51 -5.48 -6.82
C ASP A 65 13.25 -6.30 -7.13
N GLN A 66 12.18 -6.07 -6.37
CA GLN A 66 10.88 -6.68 -6.67
C GLN A 66 10.31 -6.18 -8.00
N PHE A 67 10.39 -4.88 -8.26
CA PHE A 67 9.95 -4.33 -9.55
C PHE A 67 10.86 -4.79 -10.70
N ALA A 68 12.15 -4.97 -10.47
CA ALA A 68 13.07 -5.54 -11.46
C ALA A 68 12.71 -6.98 -11.82
N THR A 69 12.30 -7.78 -10.85
CA THR A 69 11.79 -9.15 -11.08
C THR A 69 10.53 -9.13 -11.94
N LEU A 70 9.56 -8.27 -11.61
CA LEU A 70 8.34 -8.11 -12.40
C LEU A 70 8.62 -7.58 -13.82
N PHE A 71 9.61 -6.71 -13.97
CA PHE A 71 10.01 -6.13 -15.25
C PHE A 71 10.55 -7.18 -16.23
N GLN A 72 11.31 -8.16 -15.73
CA GLN A 72 11.85 -9.25 -16.58
C GLN A 72 10.74 -10.03 -17.27
N ASP A 73 9.66 -10.31 -16.54
CA ASP A 73 8.52 -11.10 -17.01
C ASP A 73 7.32 -10.23 -17.44
N ALA A 74 7.53 -8.93 -17.69
CA ALA A 74 6.45 -8.00 -18.02
C ALA A 74 5.72 -8.44 -19.31
N PRO A 75 4.38 -8.65 -19.25
CA PRO A 75 3.64 -9.23 -20.36
C PRO A 75 3.42 -8.25 -21.52
N THR A 76 3.40 -6.94 -21.21
CA THR A 76 3.14 -5.89 -22.20
C THR A 76 4.23 -4.82 -22.18
N SER A 77 4.37 -4.08 -23.29
CA SER A 77 5.27 -2.94 -23.40
C SER A 77 4.89 -1.81 -22.45
N GLU A 78 3.59 -1.61 -22.22
CA GLU A 78 3.03 -0.61 -21.33
C GLU A 78 3.40 -0.90 -19.88
N ASN A 79 3.21 -2.16 -19.42
CA ASN A 79 3.59 -2.60 -18.08
C ASN A 79 5.11 -2.47 -17.88
N ARG A 80 5.90 -2.85 -18.90
CA ARG A 80 7.36 -2.69 -18.85
C ARG A 80 7.78 -1.23 -18.74
N THR A 81 7.17 -0.34 -19.51
CA THR A 81 7.44 1.10 -19.44
C THR A 81 7.05 1.68 -18.09
N PHE A 82 5.92 1.25 -17.53
CA PHE A 82 5.45 1.67 -16.22
C PHE A 82 6.42 1.25 -15.11
N LEU A 83 6.80 -0.03 -15.06
CA LEU A 83 7.76 -0.55 -14.07
C LEU A 83 9.11 0.14 -14.18
N ASN A 84 9.61 0.37 -15.41
CA ASN A 84 10.86 1.10 -15.62
C ASN A 84 10.79 2.52 -15.04
N GLY A 85 9.67 3.21 -15.18
CA GLY A 85 9.45 4.52 -14.58
C GLY A 85 9.54 4.50 -13.05
N LEU A 86 8.92 3.51 -12.40
CA LEU A 86 8.98 3.32 -10.95
C LEU A 86 10.40 2.99 -10.48
N MET A 87 11.10 2.10 -11.17
CA MET A 87 12.48 1.73 -10.86
C MET A 87 13.44 2.91 -11.00
N THR A 88 13.28 3.73 -12.03
CA THR A 88 14.11 4.94 -12.24
C THR A 88 13.94 5.93 -11.09
N GLU A 89 12.70 6.09 -10.60
CA GLU A 89 12.42 6.96 -9.45
C GLU A 89 13.08 6.43 -8.16
N LEU A 90 12.94 5.13 -7.89
CA LEU A 90 13.59 4.50 -6.74
C LEU A 90 15.11 4.59 -6.84
N GLN A 91 15.69 4.39 -8.04
CA GLN A 91 17.13 4.49 -8.25
C GLN A 91 17.67 5.89 -7.93
N SER A 92 16.91 6.94 -8.24
CA SER A 92 17.29 8.32 -7.86
C SER A 92 17.35 8.49 -6.34
N ASP A 93 16.36 7.95 -5.62
CA ASP A 93 16.29 8.04 -4.16
C ASP A 93 17.32 7.14 -3.46
N ILE A 94 17.69 6.02 -4.08
CA ILE A 94 18.79 5.17 -3.58
C ILE A 94 20.13 5.93 -3.65
N GLN A 95 20.34 6.71 -4.69
CA GLN A 95 21.57 7.51 -4.85
C GLN A 95 21.62 8.73 -3.92
N ALA A 96 20.47 9.32 -3.62
CA ALA A 96 20.31 10.46 -2.72
C ALA A 96 19.14 10.21 -1.76
N PRO A 97 19.32 9.31 -0.76
CA PRO A 97 18.24 8.91 0.11
C PRO A 97 17.77 10.09 0.97
N PRO A 98 16.45 10.26 1.14
CA PRO A 98 15.92 11.29 2.03
C PRO A 98 16.22 10.95 3.50
N ASP A 99 16.27 11.98 4.34
CA ASP A 99 16.52 11.84 5.79
C ASP A 99 15.41 11.06 6.52
N GLN A 100 14.21 11.00 5.95
CA GLN A 100 13.06 10.28 6.48
C GLN A 100 12.34 9.55 5.36
N ILE A 101 11.69 8.44 5.70
CA ILE A 101 10.82 7.73 4.77
C ILE A 101 9.56 8.57 4.55
N PRO A 102 9.32 9.11 3.32
CA PRO A 102 8.17 9.98 3.06
C PRO A 102 6.86 9.19 2.92
N GLY A 103 6.90 7.88 3.11
CA GLY A 103 5.78 6.97 2.89
C GLY A 103 4.62 7.09 3.87
N VAL A 104 3.52 6.44 3.54
CA VAL A 104 2.36 6.34 4.41
C VAL A 104 2.53 5.22 5.44
N ARG A 105 1.82 5.31 6.55
CA ARG A 105 1.80 4.25 7.58
C ARG A 105 0.83 3.13 7.21
N GLN A 106 0.93 2.00 7.90
CA GLN A 106 0.05 0.84 7.69
C GLN A 106 -1.43 1.20 7.90
N GLU A 107 -1.74 2.03 8.91
CA GLU A 107 -3.11 2.46 9.18
C GLU A 107 -3.75 3.18 7.99
N TYR A 108 -2.95 3.89 7.19
CA TYR A 108 -3.43 4.50 5.96
C TYR A 108 -3.78 3.45 4.91
N LEU A 109 -2.94 2.43 4.72
CA LEU A 109 -3.22 1.33 3.79
C LEU A 109 -4.50 0.57 4.19
N ASP A 110 -4.69 0.38 5.49
CA ASP A 110 -5.88 -0.29 6.03
C ASP A 110 -7.16 0.52 5.83
N SER A 111 -7.02 1.88 5.78
CA SER A 111 -8.13 2.80 5.55
C SER A 111 -8.48 3.05 4.09
N LEU A 112 -7.71 2.52 3.14
CA LEU A 112 -7.99 2.70 1.71
C LEU A 112 -9.31 2.04 1.31
N ASP A 113 -10.04 2.69 0.41
CA ASP A 113 -11.29 2.17 -0.14
C ASP A 113 -11.04 0.86 -0.89
N ARG A 114 -11.73 -0.20 -0.47
CA ARG A 114 -11.68 -1.52 -1.12
C ARG A 114 -12.70 -1.58 -2.25
N VAL A 115 -12.22 -1.97 -3.43
CA VAL A 115 -13.09 -2.17 -4.59
C VAL A 115 -13.76 -3.54 -4.48
N PRO A 116 -15.09 -3.62 -4.33
CA PRO A 116 -15.76 -4.91 -4.24
C PRO A 116 -15.69 -5.66 -5.57
N LYS A 117 -15.57 -7.00 -5.51
CA LYS A 117 -15.42 -7.87 -6.68
C LYS A 117 -16.49 -7.63 -7.76
N LYS A 118 -17.70 -7.21 -7.37
CA LYS A 118 -18.80 -6.90 -8.30
C LYS A 118 -18.56 -5.67 -9.18
N GLN A 119 -17.63 -4.79 -8.79
CA GLN A 119 -17.27 -3.59 -9.54
C GLN A 119 -16.04 -3.79 -10.44
N LEU A 120 -15.38 -4.95 -10.34
CA LEU A 120 -14.24 -5.30 -11.17
C LEU A 120 -14.71 -5.93 -12.47
N LYS A 121 -14.09 -5.51 -13.57
CA LYS A 121 -14.33 -6.07 -14.90
C LYS A 121 -13.34 -7.17 -15.21
N GLN A 122 -13.67 -8.03 -16.18
CA GLN A 122 -12.83 -9.16 -16.62
C GLN A 122 -11.45 -8.69 -17.11
N ASP A 123 -11.40 -7.52 -17.74
CA ASP A 123 -10.18 -6.97 -18.32
C ASP A 123 -9.41 -6.01 -17.38
N ASP A 124 -9.94 -5.81 -16.14
CA ASP A 124 -9.28 -4.96 -15.16
C ASP A 124 -8.07 -5.69 -14.56
N SER A 125 -6.91 -5.07 -14.65
CA SER A 125 -5.64 -5.63 -14.18
C SER A 125 -4.85 -4.64 -13.34
N CYS A 126 -3.99 -5.15 -12.47
CA CYS A 126 -3.09 -4.33 -11.66
C CYS A 126 -1.97 -3.76 -12.55
N PRO A 127 -1.73 -2.44 -12.59
CA PRO A 127 -0.66 -1.86 -13.39
C PRO A 127 0.75 -2.34 -13.01
N ILE A 128 0.95 -2.81 -11.77
CA ILE A 128 2.26 -3.25 -11.27
C ILE A 128 2.55 -4.70 -11.70
N CYS A 129 1.73 -5.68 -11.27
CA CYS A 129 1.96 -7.07 -11.63
C CYS A 129 1.37 -7.47 -12.98
N ALA A 130 0.47 -6.66 -13.55
CA ALA A 130 -0.29 -6.94 -14.77
C ALA A 130 -1.16 -8.21 -14.71
N GLU A 131 -1.49 -8.69 -13.52
CA GLU A 131 -2.46 -9.77 -13.33
C GLU A 131 -3.89 -9.21 -13.31
N ASN A 132 -4.83 -9.96 -13.89
CA ASN A 132 -6.24 -9.60 -13.80
C ASN A 132 -6.73 -9.78 -12.36
N TYR A 133 -7.46 -8.80 -11.85
CA TYR A 133 -7.97 -8.87 -10.48
C TYR A 133 -8.88 -10.07 -10.23
N LEU A 134 -9.65 -10.48 -11.24
CA LEU A 134 -10.62 -11.57 -11.11
C LEU A 134 -10.00 -12.98 -11.19
N ASP A 135 -8.72 -13.09 -11.55
CA ASP A 135 -7.97 -14.34 -11.48
C ASP A 135 -7.72 -14.77 -10.03
N ASP A 136 -7.80 -13.81 -9.08
CA ASP A 136 -7.80 -14.09 -7.66
C ASP A 136 -9.22 -14.39 -7.15
N PRO A 137 -9.42 -15.52 -6.44
CA PRO A 137 -10.71 -15.79 -5.79
C PRO A 137 -11.10 -14.74 -4.75
N TYR A 138 -10.11 -14.08 -4.11
CA TYR A 138 -10.29 -13.08 -3.05
C TYR A 138 -9.46 -11.81 -3.34
N PRO A 139 -9.78 -11.05 -4.41
CA PRO A 139 -8.98 -9.92 -4.80
C PRO A 139 -8.98 -8.79 -3.76
N LEU A 140 -7.82 -8.31 -3.39
CA LEU A 140 -7.63 -7.18 -2.48
C LEU A 140 -7.29 -5.92 -3.28
N VAL A 141 -8.25 -5.44 -4.06
CA VAL A 141 -8.08 -4.25 -4.89
C VAL A 141 -8.41 -3.00 -4.09
N VAL A 142 -7.53 -2.02 -4.15
CA VAL A 142 -7.72 -0.69 -3.56
C VAL A 142 -7.81 0.39 -4.61
N GLU A 143 -8.64 1.39 -4.33
CA GLU A 143 -8.75 2.62 -5.12
C GLU A 143 -8.05 3.75 -4.37
N LEU A 144 -7.14 4.45 -5.07
CA LEU A 144 -6.41 5.55 -4.45
C LEU A 144 -7.23 6.85 -4.51
N PRO A 145 -7.19 7.70 -3.45
CA PRO A 145 -8.02 8.90 -3.33
C PRO A 145 -7.65 10.02 -4.31
N CYS A 146 -6.64 9.80 -5.14
CA CYS A 146 -6.22 10.74 -6.17
C CYS A 146 -7.11 10.71 -7.41
N HIS A 147 -7.61 9.54 -7.80
CA HIS A 147 -8.46 9.34 -8.98
C HIS A 147 -9.13 7.96 -8.93
N GLY A 148 -10.42 7.87 -9.25
CA GLY A 148 -11.23 6.65 -9.17
C GLY A 148 -10.81 5.51 -10.13
N SER A 149 -9.95 5.78 -11.11
CA SER A 149 -9.38 4.74 -11.99
C SER A 149 -7.99 4.24 -11.54
N HIS A 150 -7.39 4.85 -10.49
CA HIS A 150 -6.10 4.43 -9.98
C HIS A 150 -6.27 3.29 -8.98
N ARG A 151 -6.51 2.11 -9.53
CA ARG A 151 -6.74 0.86 -8.80
C ARG A 151 -5.52 -0.04 -8.88
N PHE A 152 -5.24 -0.70 -7.78
CA PHE A 152 -4.10 -1.58 -7.63
C PHE A 152 -4.45 -2.76 -6.73
N ASP A 153 -3.73 -3.85 -6.89
CA ASP A 153 -3.64 -4.84 -5.85
C ASP A 153 -2.90 -4.24 -4.64
N LEU A 154 -3.46 -4.40 -3.46
CA LEU A 154 -2.90 -3.82 -2.24
C LEU A 154 -1.49 -4.33 -1.96
N GLU A 155 -1.23 -5.61 -2.20
CA GLU A 155 0.09 -6.22 -1.98
C GLU A 155 1.15 -5.62 -2.92
N CYS A 156 0.74 -5.22 -4.13
CA CYS A 156 1.63 -4.60 -5.09
C CYS A 156 1.92 -3.13 -4.79
N VAL A 157 0.88 -2.35 -4.41
CA VAL A 157 1.02 -0.91 -4.22
C VAL A 157 1.45 -0.52 -2.82
N GLY A 158 1.17 -1.37 -1.82
CA GLY A 158 1.49 -1.10 -0.42
C GLY A 158 2.94 -0.70 -0.17
N PRO A 159 3.93 -1.50 -0.60
CA PRO A 159 5.36 -1.18 -0.43
C PRO A 159 5.78 0.13 -1.09
N TRP A 160 5.23 0.44 -2.27
CA TRP A 160 5.46 1.72 -2.92
C TRP A 160 4.90 2.87 -2.08
N LEU A 161 3.65 2.78 -1.61
CA LEU A 161 3.03 3.82 -0.80
C LEU A 161 3.75 4.01 0.54
N GLN A 162 4.23 2.91 1.16
CA GLN A 162 4.99 2.96 2.41
C GLN A 162 6.39 3.53 2.23
N SER A 163 6.96 3.47 1.04
CA SER A 163 8.28 4.04 0.75
C SER A 163 8.20 5.46 0.17
N LYS A 164 7.25 5.74 -0.74
CA LYS A 164 7.18 7.00 -1.49
C LYS A 164 6.04 7.94 -1.08
N GLY A 165 4.96 7.41 -0.49
CA GLY A 165 3.80 8.21 -0.08
C GLY A 165 3.03 8.87 -1.23
N SER A 166 3.30 8.51 -2.48
CA SER A 166 2.67 9.10 -3.67
C SER A 166 2.04 8.05 -4.57
N CYS A 167 1.01 8.43 -5.33
CA CYS A 167 0.39 7.55 -6.32
C CYS A 167 1.39 7.17 -7.42
N PRO A 168 1.60 5.86 -7.72
CA PRO A 168 2.57 5.44 -8.74
C PRO A 168 2.18 5.89 -10.16
N MET A 169 0.88 6.16 -10.43
CA MET A 169 0.43 6.60 -11.76
C MET A 169 0.51 8.12 -11.96
N CYS A 170 -0.03 8.90 -11.02
CA CYS A 170 -0.13 10.36 -11.19
C CYS A 170 0.79 11.16 -10.26
N ARG A 171 1.58 10.52 -9.43
CA ARG A 171 2.56 11.12 -8.50
C ARG A 171 1.94 12.06 -7.45
N LYS A 172 0.61 12.07 -7.30
CA LYS A 172 -0.07 12.86 -6.29
C LYS A 172 0.36 12.38 -4.91
N ASP A 173 0.79 13.33 -4.06
CA ASP A 173 1.14 13.10 -2.66
C ASP A 173 -0.09 12.64 -1.88
N LEU A 174 0.02 11.50 -1.21
CA LEU A 174 -1.04 10.86 -0.42
C LEU A 174 -0.74 10.91 1.09
N THR A 175 0.38 11.49 1.49
CA THR A 175 0.77 11.62 2.89
C THR A 175 -0.04 12.70 3.62
N LYS A 176 -0.58 13.67 2.86
CA LYS A 176 -1.42 14.74 3.41
C LYS A 176 -2.80 14.16 3.74
N LYS A 177 -3.14 14.08 5.02
CA LYS A 177 -4.50 13.79 5.45
C LYS A 177 -5.44 14.80 4.78
N LYS A 178 -6.49 14.35 4.06
CA LYS A 178 -7.65 15.19 3.83
C LYS A 178 -8.15 15.59 5.22
N VAL A 179 -8.02 16.88 5.56
CA VAL A 179 -8.76 17.46 6.68
C VAL A 179 -10.22 17.34 6.25
N ILE A 180 -10.94 16.39 6.82
CA ILE A 180 -12.39 16.33 6.72
C ILE A 180 -12.80 17.53 7.58
N GLU A 181 -13.14 18.67 6.94
CA GLU A 181 -13.86 19.73 7.60
C GLU A 181 -15.22 19.14 7.99
N ILE A 182 -15.32 18.75 9.27
CA ILE A 182 -16.60 18.43 9.88
C ILE A 182 -17.39 19.74 9.83
N PRO A 183 -18.54 19.80 9.13
CA PRO A 183 -19.40 20.98 9.21
C PRO A 183 -19.64 21.24 10.70
N LYS A 184 -19.34 22.45 11.18
CA LYS A 184 -19.81 22.88 12.49
C LYS A 184 -21.31 22.85 12.41
N ASP A 185 -21.93 21.96 13.16
CA ASP A 185 -23.35 22.03 13.44
C ASP A 185 -23.58 23.43 14.01
N GLU A 186 -24.35 24.25 13.29
CA GLU A 186 -24.82 25.52 13.78
C GLU A 186 -25.68 25.17 14.99
N GLU A 187 -25.21 25.57 16.18
CA GLU A 187 -25.97 25.44 17.42
C GLU A 187 -27.25 26.24 17.19
N GLU A 188 -28.38 25.55 17.02
CA GLU A 188 -29.69 26.14 17.04
C GLU A 188 -29.85 26.79 18.44
N GLU A 189 -29.80 28.12 18.48
CA GLU A 189 -30.17 28.89 19.67
C GLU A 189 -31.64 28.57 19.99
N GLU A 190 -31.86 27.72 21.00
CA GLU A 190 -33.17 27.53 21.61
C GLU A 190 -33.57 28.86 22.25
N ASP A 191 -34.45 29.57 21.58
CA ASP A 191 -35.16 30.75 22.14
C ASP A 191 -35.96 30.28 23.38
N ASP A 192 -35.39 30.59 24.54
CA ASP A 192 -36.07 30.51 25.83
C ASP A 192 -37.30 31.38 25.82
N VAL A 193 -38.44 30.78 25.54
CA VAL A 193 -39.76 31.41 25.76
C VAL A 193 -40.13 31.21 27.22
N ASP A 194 -39.42 31.90 28.11
CA ASP A 194 -39.83 32.03 29.52
C ASP A 194 -40.75 33.22 29.66
N GLY A 195 -42.00 32.97 29.97
CA GLY A 195 -42.88 34.04 30.37
C GLY A 195 -44.35 33.91 29.98
N LEU A 196 -45.12 33.04 30.65
CA LEU A 196 -46.53 33.34 30.91
C LEU A 196 -47.14 32.47 32.00
N TYR A 197 -46.88 32.84 33.27
CA TYR A 197 -47.84 32.64 34.38
C TYR A 197 -47.66 33.76 35.36
N GLY A 198 -48.57 34.73 35.29
CA GLY A 198 -48.91 35.73 36.28
C GLY A 198 -50.41 35.79 36.42
#